data_2adc0866cceb9ceabaecbda2e0041b04
#
_entry.id   2adc0866cceb9ceabaecbda2e0041b04
#
_cell.length_a   1.000
_cell.length_b   1.000
_cell.length_c   1.000
_cell.angle_alpha   90.00
_cell.angle_beta   90.00
_cell.angle_gamma   90.00
#
_symmetry.space_group_name_H-M   'P 1'
#
loop_
_entity.id
_entity.type
_entity.pdbx_description
1 polymer ?
#
loop_
_entity_poly.entity_id
_entity_poly.type
_entity_poly.pdbx_seq_one_letter_code
_entity_poly.pdbx_strand_id
1 'polypeptide(L)'
;MWSQIFHDRRQAATRRYSTTLHESPKIDCLTFPPPFPMPIKAVFFDVGETLVDESRDWNEWADHLGVSRFSFHASLGAVIAHGQHHQRVFETVRPGVDFAALRRERELAGTIYSVTAHDLYPDAVPCLRLLREAGLIVGIAGNQPMEAEQALRSLGVPADIIASSASWGIEKPDIGFFERLIAETHGLDASEIAYVGDRLDNDVEPAQQAGLISVFLRRGPWALIQSSAARHTTPRYVIENLSSLPDLLRGL
;
A
#
# COMPACT_ATOMS: atom_id res chain seq x y z
N MET A 1 52.49 -13.99 -37.75
CA MET A 1 53.13 -15.09 -38.46
C MET A 1 52.02 -15.87 -39.14
N TRP A 2 51.90 -15.65 -40.46
CA TRP A 2 51.42 -16.51 -41.53
C TRP A 2 49.98 -17.03 -41.44
N SER A 3 48.99 -16.56 -42.19
CA SER A 3 48.85 -16.40 -43.66
C SER A 3 48.38 -17.66 -44.40
N GLN A 4 47.10 -17.51 -44.95
CA GLN A 4 46.69 -17.99 -46.31
C GLN A 4 46.56 -19.50 -46.54
N ILE A 5 45.57 -20.01 -47.27
CA ILE A 5 45.35 -19.88 -48.72
C ILE A 5 43.96 -20.40 -49.12
N PHE A 6 43.38 -19.71 -50.10
CA PHE A 6 42.27 -19.99 -51.02
C PHE A 6 42.29 -21.37 -51.72
N HIS A 7 41.14 -21.97 -52.12
CA HIS A 7 40.64 -22.11 -53.47
C HIS A 7 39.44 -23.08 -53.59
N ASP A 8 38.37 -22.56 -54.04
CA ASP A 8 37.52 -22.84 -55.22
C ASP A 8 37.38 -24.31 -55.70
N ARG A 9 36.11 -24.72 -55.85
CA ARG A 9 35.55 -25.35 -57.05
C ARG A 9 34.04 -25.57 -56.95
N ARG A 10 33.33 -24.98 -57.92
CA ARG A 10 31.96 -25.24 -58.30
C ARG A 10 31.76 -26.67 -58.81
N GLN A 11 30.67 -27.31 -58.43
CA GLN A 11 29.96 -28.23 -59.31
C GLN A 11 28.46 -28.24 -58.97
N ALA A 12 27.68 -28.04 -60.01
CA ALA A 12 26.23 -28.07 -60.04
C ALA A 12 25.70 -29.50 -59.96
N ALA A 13 24.66 -29.71 -59.16
CA ALA A 13 23.83 -30.90 -59.31
C ALA A 13 22.36 -30.51 -59.00
N THR A 14 21.59 -30.51 -60.04
CA THR A 14 20.13 -30.43 -60.06
C THR A 14 19.50 -31.53 -59.20
N ARG A 15 18.71 -31.15 -58.21
CA ARG A 15 17.77 -32.07 -57.51
C ARG A 15 16.39 -31.48 -57.44
N ARG A 16 15.45 -32.31 -57.86
CA ARG A 16 14.01 -32.05 -58.02
C ARG A 16 13.36 -31.63 -56.71
N TYR A 17 12.53 -30.59 -56.75
CA TYR A 17 11.65 -30.17 -55.67
C TYR A 17 10.53 -31.21 -55.51
N SER A 18 10.49 -31.86 -54.35
CA SER A 18 9.31 -32.56 -53.85
C SER A 18 8.56 -31.58 -52.91
N THR A 19 7.35 -31.22 -53.31
CA THR A 19 6.47 -30.33 -52.57
C THR A 19 5.84 -31.10 -51.43
N THR A 20 6.42 -31.03 -50.27
CA THR A 20 5.74 -31.38 -48.99
C THR A 20 5.18 -30.09 -48.40
N LEU A 21 3.85 -30.03 -48.36
CA LEU A 21 3.12 -28.98 -47.65
C LEU A 21 3.48 -29.08 -46.14
N HIS A 22 4.34 -28.18 -45.68
CA HIS A 22 4.53 -27.95 -44.28
C HIS A 22 3.34 -27.15 -43.75
N GLU A 23 2.57 -27.77 -42.87
CA GLU A 23 1.61 -27.07 -42.03
C GLU A 23 2.33 -25.92 -41.26
N SER A 24 1.83 -24.71 -41.42
CA SER A 24 2.30 -23.54 -40.68
C SER A 24 2.08 -23.77 -39.19
N PRO A 25 3.07 -23.50 -38.36
CA PRO A 25 2.89 -23.56 -36.89
C PRO A 25 1.76 -22.58 -36.53
N LYS A 26 0.77 -23.08 -35.81
CA LYS A 26 -0.23 -22.22 -35.13
C LYS A 26 0.54 -21.28 -34.23
N ILE A 27 0.56 -20.01 -34.57
CA ILE A 27 1.05 -18.95 -33.70
C ILE A 27 0.04 -18.90 -32.57
N ASP A 28 0.41 -19.44 -31.41
CA ASP A 28 -0.31 -19.20 -30.17
C ASP A 28 -0.42 -17.68 -30.02
N CYS A 29 -1.65 -17.23 -29.90
CA CYS A 29 -1.97 -15.84 -29.65
C CYS A 29 -1.29 -15.42 -28.35
N LEU A 30 -0.07 -14.90 -28.43
CA LEU A 30 0.57 -14.22 -27.34
C LEU A 30 -0.39 -13.11 -26.91
N THR A 31 -1.05 -13.29 -25.78
CA THR A 31 -1.82 -12.25 -25.13
C THR A 31 -0.84 -11.16 -24.73
N PHE A 32 -0.64 -10.21 -25.63
CA PHE A 32 0.01 -8.96 -25.28
C PHE A 32 -0.83 -8.31 -24.16
N PRO A 33 -0.21 -7.84 -23.09
CA PRO A 33 -0.93 -7.00 -22.14
C PRO A 33 -1.55 -5.84 -22.93
N PRO A 34 -2.76 -5.38 -22.56
CA PRO A 34 -3.44 -4.33 -23.31
C PRO A 34 -2.51 -3.12 -23.46
N PRO A 35 -2.45 -2.49 -24.64
CA PRO A 35 -1.47 -1.44 -24.96
C PRO A 35 -1.74 -0.10 -24.25
N PHE A 36 -2.79 0.00 -23.41
CA PHE A 36 -3.14 1.18 -22.63
C PHE A 36 -3.41 0.78 -21.19
N PRO A 37 -2.92 1.55 -20.20
CA PRO A 37 -3.29 1.35 -18.81
C PRO A 37 -4.82 1.45 -18.69
N MET A 38 -5.43 0.47 -18.04
CA MET A 38 -6.86 0.52 -17.72
C MET A 38 -7.08 1.70 -16.77
N PRO A 39 -8.04 2.58 -17.01
CA PRO A 39 -8.24 3.74 -16.13
C PRO A 39 -8.60 3.27 -14.71
N ILE A 40 -7.97 3.87 -13.72
CA ILE A 40 -8.30 3.63 -12.32
C ILE A 40 -9.76 4.03 -12.08
N LYS A 41 -10.52 3.14 -11.46
CA LYS A 41 -11.95 3.33 -11.14
C LYS A 41 -12.23 3.42 -9.64
N ALA A 42 -11.33 2.87 -8.83
CA ALA A 42 -11.43 2.95 -7.38
C ALA A 42 -10.07 3.26 -6.76
N VAL A 43 -10.09 3.94 -5.62
CA VAL A 43 -8.90 4.20 -4.82
C VAL A 43 -9.21 3.96 -3.36
N PHE A 44 -8.37 3.18 -2.70
CA PHE A 44 -8.45 2.92 -1.28
C PHE A 44 -7.24 3.51 -0.57
N PHE A 45 -7.48 3.95 0.65
CA PHE A 45 -6.47 4.56 1.51
C PHE A 45 -6.31 3.77 2.80
N ASP A 46 -5.07 3.61 3.25
CA ASP A 46 -4.78 3.34 4.64
C ASP A 46 -5.18 4.54 5.52
N VAL A 47 -5.16 4.36 6.83
CA VAL A 47 -5.62 5.37 7.79
C VAL A 47 -4.45 6.08 8.48
N GLY A 48 -3.71 5.34 9.32
CA GLY A 48 -2.61 5.90 10.10
C GLY A 48 -1.48 6.40 9.22
N GLU A 49 -0.95 7.58 9.52
CA GLU A 49 0.13 8.22 8.73
C GLU A 49 -0.15 8.38 7.23
N THR A 50 -1.37 8.00 6.80
CA THR A 50 -1.87 8.21 5.45
C THR A 50 -2.93 9.32 5.40
N LEU A 51 -4.03 9.15 6.11
CA LEU A 51 -5.10 10.15 6.25
C LEU A 51 -5.06 10.85 7.62
N VAL A 52 -4.59 10.15 8.63
CA VAL A 52 -4.57 10.55 10.05
C VAL A 52 -3.13 10.67 10.52
N ASP A 53 -2.78 11.82 11.10
CA ASP A 53 -1.55 12.03 11.87
C ASP A 53 -1.71 11.39 13.25
N GLU A 54 -1.02 10.30 13.49
CA GLU A 54 -1.09 9.54 14.75
C GLU A 54 -0.24 10.16 15.88
N SER A 55 0.40 11.30 15.65
CA SER A 55 1.27 11.95 16.66
C SER A 55 0.58 12.17 17.98
N ARG A 56 -0.73 12.52 17.99
CA ARG A 56 -1.48 12.73 19.22
C ARG A 56 -1.69 11.44 19.99
N ASP A 57 -2.03 10.34 19.34
CA ASP A 57 -2.18 9.04 20.03
C ASP A 57 -0.87 8.59 20.66
N TRP A 58 0.23 8.65 19.91
CA TRP A 58 1.55 8.29 20.45
C TRP A 58 2.01 9.20 21.59
N ASN A 59 1.67 10.50 21.54
CA ASN A 59 1.92 11.44 22.63
C ASN A 59 1.11 11.09 23.90
N GLU A 60 -0.16 10.76 23.73
CA GLU A 60 -1.03 10.35 24.84
C GLU A 60 -0.55 9.04 25.48
N TRP A 61 -0.01 8.10 24.69
CA TRP A 61 0.62 6.90 25.22
C TRP A 61 1.89 7.22 26.01
N ALA A 62 2.75 8.09 25.52
CA ALA A 62 3.95 8.53 26.23
C ALA A 62 3.58 9.16 27.58
N ASP A 63 2.59 10.05 27.59
CA ASP A 63 2.11 10.74 28.78
C ASP A 63 1.50 9.75 29.80
N HIS A 64 0.70 8.80 29.33
CA HIS A 64 0.10 7.75 30.19
C HIS A 64 1.16 6.87 30.87
N LEU A 65 2.24 6.58 30.17
CA LEU A 65 3.37 5.80 30.70
C LEU A 65 4.33 6.62 31.56
N GLY A 66 4.19 7.95 31.60
CA GLY A 66 5.11 8.85 32.31
C GLY A 66 6.50 8.91 31.65
N VAL A 67 6.59 8.63 30.34
CA VAL A 67 7.82 8.69 29.56
C VAL A 67 7.84 9.98 28.73
N SER A 68 9.01 10.62 28.59
CA SER A 68 9.07 11.80 27.73
C SER A 68 8.65 11.43 26.29
N ARG A 69 7.86 12.28 25.66
CA ARG A 69 7.40 12.07 24.27
C ARG A 69 8.58 11.85 23.33
N PHE A 70 9.67 12.61 23.50
CA PHE A 70 10.89 12.44 22.69
C PHE A 70 11.49 11.04 22.83
N SER A 71 11.61 10.52 24.07
CA SER A 71 12.15 9.18 24.32
C SER A 71 11.23 8.10 23.77
N PHE A 72 9.91 8.29 23.90
CA PHE A 72 8.92 7.36 23.37
C PHE A 72 8.99 7.28 21.84
N HIS A 73 8.97 8.42 21.15
CA HIS A 73 9.08 8.46 19.68
C HIS A 73 10.42 7.91 19.17
N ALA A 74 11.53 8.18 19.86
CA ALA A 74 12.83 7.60 19.52
C ALA A 74 12.81 6.07 19.65
N SER A 75 12.19 5.54 20.70
CA SER A 75 12.03 4.10 20.90
C SER A 75 11.10 3.47 19.85
N LEU A 76 9.99 4.14 19.51
CA LEU A 76 9.10 3.73 18.43
C LEU A 76 9.85 3.67 17.10
N GLY A 77 10.62 4.70 16.76
CA GLY A 77 11.46 4.72 15.57
C GLY A 77 12.47 3.57 15.53
N ALA A 78 13.08 3.23 16.67
CA ALA A 78 13.98 2.08 16.77
C ALA A 78 13.26 0.75 16.53
N VAL A 79 12.07 0.56 17.10
CA VAL A 79 11.21 -0.63 16.89
C VAL A 79 10.86 -0.79 15.41
N ILE A 80 10.44 0.30 14.75
CA ILE A 80 10.12 0.32 13.32
C ILE A 80 11.36 -0.03 12.47
N ALA A 81 12.52 0.56 12.79
CA ALA A 81 13.77 0.32 12.06
C ALA A 81 14.22 -1.14 12.13
N HIS A 82 13.92 -1.83 13.23
CA HIS A 82 14.18 -3.27 13.39
C HIS A 82 13.11 -4.16 12.75
N GLY A 83 12.09 -3.59 12.07
CA GLY A 83 11.00 -4.36 11.46
C GLY A 83 10.09 -5.05 12.47
N GLN A 84 10.04 -4.57 13.70
CA GLN A 84 9.22 -5.14 14.76
C GLN A 84 7.83 -4.52 14.77
N HIS A 85 6.86 -5.25 15.32
CA HIS A 85 5.52 -4.72 15.52
C HIS A 85 5.55 -3.50 16.46
N HIS A 86 4.85 -2.43 16.12
CA HIS A 86 4.90 -1.14 16.85
C HIS A 86 4.60 -1.27 18.35
N GLN A 87 3.73 -2.20 18.75
CA GLN A 87 3.45 -2.45 20.18
C GLN A 87 4.67 -2.87 21.00
N ARG A 88 5.77 -3.29 20.35
CA ARG A 88 7.04 -3.56 21.05
C ARG A 88 7.62 -2.31 21.72
N VAL A 89 7.20 -1.11 21.31
CA VAL A 89 7.62 0.13 21.96
C VAL A 89 7.23 0.15 23.46
N PHE A 90 6.06 -0.38 23.80
CA PHE A 90 5.59 -0.44 25.20
C PHE A 90 6.53 -1.25 26.08
N GLU A 91 6.93 -2.44 25.64
CA GLU A 91 7.91 -3.28 26.32
C GLU A 91 9.30 -2.62 26.36
N THR A 92 9.68 -1.89 25.30
CA THR A 92 10.97 -1.19 25.21
C THR A 92 11.06 -0.07 26.24
N VAL A 93 10.00 0.72 26.43
CA VAL A 93 10.00 1.87 27.35
C VAL A 93 9.63 1.48 28.79
N ARG A 94 8.92 0.38 28.97
CA ARG A 94 8.48 -0.13 30.29
C ARG A 94 8.52 -1.66 30.30
N PRO A 95 9.67 -2.28 30.57
CA PRO A 95 9.81 -3.73 30.59
C PRO A 95 8.80 -4.44 31.50
N GLY A 96 8.24 -5.55 31.03
CA GLY A 96 7.28 -6.36 31.78
C GLY A 96 5.82 -5.83 31.71
N VAL A 97 5.53 -4.85 30.84
CA VAL A 97 4.18 -4.32 30.66
C VAL A 97 3.35 -5.22 29.75
N ASP A 98 2.08 -5.40 30.11
CA ASP A 98 1.06 -6.00 29.25
C ASP A 98 0.28 -4.89 28.54
N PHE A 99 0.41 -4.79 27.22
CA PHE A 99 -0.28 -3.80 26.40
C PHE A 99 -1.81 -3.90 26.55
N ALA A 100 -2.36 -5.11 26.62
CA ALA A 100 -3.81 -5.28 26.82
C ALA A 100 -4.29 -4.74 28.17
N ALA A 101 -3.46 -4.87 29.22
CA ALA A 101 -3.76 -4.27 30.51
C ALA A 101 -3.70 -2.73 30.46
N LEU A 102 -2.68 -2.15 29.81
CA LEU A 102 -2.58 -0.69 29.62
C LEU A 102 -3.77 -0.14 28.83
N ARG A 103 -4.19 -0.84 27.79
CA ARG A 103 -5.37 -0.43 27.01
C ARG A 103 -6.62 -0.41 27.88
N ARG A 104 -6.84 -1.45 28.69
CA ARG A 104 -7.97 -1.49 29.64
C ARG A 104 -7.91 -0.38 30.68
N GLU A 105 -6.72 -0.02 31.16
CA GLU A 105 -6.55 1.12 32.09
C GLU A 105 -7.02 2.43 31.43
N ARG A 106 -6.64 2.69 30.18
CA ARG A 106 -7.11 3.87 29.43
C ARG A 106 -8.61 3.83 29.16
N GLU A 107 -9.17 2.66 28.87
CA GLU A 107 -10.62 2.46 28.68
C GLU A 107 -11.38 2.85 29.96
N LEU A 108 -10.97 2.32 31.11
CA LEU A 108 -11.59 2.61 32.39
C LEU A 108 -11.44 4.08 32.81
N ALA A 109 -10.33 4.72 32.42
CA ALA A 109 -10.09 6.13 32.66
C ALA A 109 -10.82 7.06 31.68
N GLY A 110 -11.45 6.52 30.64
CA GLY A 110 -12.10 7.32 29.59
C GLY A 110 -11.10 8.11 28.73
N THR A 111 -9.85 7.64 28.64
CA THR A 111 -8.74 8.30 27.91
C THR A 111 -8.31 7.54 26.67
N ILE A 112 -9.20 6.70 26.12
CA ILE A 112 -8.92 6.06 24.82
C ILE A 112 -8.89 7.11 23.73
N TYR A 113 -7.87 7.01 22.89
CA TYR A 113 -7.75 7.82 21.70
C TYR A 113 -8.95 7.60 20.74
N SER A 114 -9.48 8.69 20.26
CA SER A 114 -10.46 8.71 19.19
C SER A 114 -10.04 9.73 18.14
N VAL A 115 -10.08 9.35 16.89
CA VAL A 115 -9.76 10.23 15.75
C VAL A 115 -10.71 11.43 15.73
N THR A 116 -10.15 12.61 15.59
CA THR A 116 -10.88 13.89 15.43
C THR A 116 -10.51 14.55 14.12
N ALA A 117 -11.24 15.61 13.75
CA ALA A 117 -10.94 16.38 12.54
C ALA A 117 -9.54 17.03 12.59
N HIS A 118 -9.00 17.29 13.78
CA HIS A 118 -7.67 17.88 13.95
C HIS A 118 -6.53 16.87 13.69
N ASP A 119 -6.83 15.58 13.69
CA ASP A 119 -5.86 14.53 13.42
C ASP A 119 -5.77 14.23 11.92
N LEU A 120 -6.73 14.70 11.11
CA LEU A 120 -6.66 14.51 9.66
C LEU A 120 -5.57 15.40 9.06
N TYR A 121 -4.72 14.80 8.22
CA TYR A 121 -3.78 15.57 7.43
C TYR A 121 -4.51 16.62 6.58
N PRO A 122 -3.95 17.84 6.41
CA PRO A 122 -4.65 18.93 5.71
C PRO A 122 -5.03 18.60 4.26
N ASP A 123 -4.31 17.70 3.62
CA ASP A 123 -4.52 17.28 2.23
C ASP A 123 -5.46 16.07 2.10
N ALA A 124 -5.83 15.39 3.21
CA ALA A 124 -6.67 14.20 3.19
C ALA A 124 -8.07 14.48 2.63
N VAL A 125 -8.86 15.28 3.30
CA VAL A 125 -10.25 15.59 2.88
C VAL A 125 -10.31 16.23 1.50
N PRO A 126 -9.46 17.22 1.14
CA PRO A 126 -9.42 17.75 -0.23
C PRO A 126 -9.15 16.68 -1.29
N CYS A 127 -8.19 15.77 -1.06
CA CYS A 127 -7.86 14.70 -1.98
C CYS A 127 -9.05 13.74 -2.19
N LEU A 128 -9.62 13.22 -1.10
CA LEU A 128 -10.78 12.32 -1.16
C LEU A 128 -11.95 12.93 -1.93
N ARG A 129 -12.23 14.23 -1.71
CA ARG A 129 -13.29 14.95 -2.41
C ARG A 129 -13.03 15.05 -3.91
N LEU A 130 -11.82 15.48 -4.31
CA LEU A 130 -11.45 15.60 -5.71
C LEU A 130 -11.55 14.25 -6.46
N LEU A 131 -11.17 13.15 -5.82
CA LEU A 131 -11.26 11.83 -6.43
C LEU A 131 -12.71 11.38 -6.61
N ARG A 132 -13.58 11.64 -5.62
CA ARG A 132 -15.03 11.37 -5.77
C ARG A 132 -15.67 12.24 -6.84
N GLU A 133 -15.34 13.52 -6.91
CA GLU A 133 -15.80 14.44 -7.95
C GLU A 133 -15.32 14.02 -9.35
N ALA A 134 -14.17 13.36 -9.43
CA ALA A 134 -13.67 12.75 -10.66
C ALA A 134 -14.39 11.42 -11.03
N GLY A 135 -15.31 10.94 -10.19
CA GLY A 135 -16.12 9.75 -10.44
C GLY A 135 -15.48 8.44 -9.97
N LEU A 136 -14.39 8.48 -9.19
CA LEU A 136 -13.81 7.28 -8.61
C LEU A 136 -14.60 6.82 -7.38
N ILE A 137 -14.65 5.51 -7.16
CA ILE A 137 -15.04 4.94 -5.87
C ILE A 137 -13.90 5.23 -4.89
N VAL A 138 -14.18 5.91 -3.79
CA VAL A 138 -13.20 6.24 -2.75
C VAL A 138 -13.44 5.38 -1.52
N GLY A 139 -12.46 4.55 -1.18
CA GLY A 139 -12.48 3.68 -0.01
C GLY A 139 -11.44 4.06 1.04
N ILE A 140 -11.72 3.77 2.29
CA ILE A 140 -10.79 3.83 3.42
C ILE A 140 -10.78 2.46 4.07
N ALA A 141 -9.62 1.82 4.14
CA ALA A 141 -9.49 0.51 4.77
C ALA A 141 -8.07 0.33 5.32
N GLY A 142 -7.95 0.11 6.62
CA GLY A 142 -6.66 -0.01 7.31
C GLY A 142 -6.74 -0.94 8.52
N ASN A 143 -5.56 -1.21 9.12
CA ASN A 143 -5.45 -1.99 10.36
C ASN A 143 -5.87 -1.10 11.55
N GLN A 144 -7.18 -1.01 11.76
CA GLN A 144 -7.78 -0.12 12.75
C GLN A 144 -8.83 -0.85 13.58
N PRO A 145 -9.07 -0.43 14.83
CA PRO A 145 -10.22 -0.87 15.61
C PRO A 145 -11.53 -0.32 15.05
N MET A 146 -12.65 -0.92 15.41
CA MET A 146 -13.98 -0.48 14.97
C MET A 146 -14.31 0.96 15.38
N GLU A 147 -13.79 1.42 16.50
CA GLU A 147 -13.96 2.78 17.01
C GLU A 147 -13.37 3.84 16.05
N ALA A 148 -12.22 3.53 15.43
CA ALA A 148 -11.61 4.41 14.43
C ALA A 148 -12.46 4.49 13.15
N GLU A 149 -13.03 3.35 12.70
CA GLU A 149 -13.98 3.33 11.59
C GLU A 149 -15.21 4.19 11.88
N GLN A 150 -15.79 4.05 13.06
CA GLN A 150 -16.95 4.83 13.50
C GLN A 150 -16.62 6.32 13.60
N ALA A 151 -15.45 6.68 14.10
CA ALA A 151 -14.99 8.06 14.18
C ALA A 151 -14.87 8.69 12.77
N LEU A 152 -14.23 8.02 11.82
CA LEU A 152 -14.11 8.48 10.43
C LEU A 152 -15.48 8.68 9.77
N ARG A 153 -16.43 7.76 9.98
CA ARG A 153 -17.82 7.90 9.52
C ARG A 153 -18.50 9.13 10.13
N SER A 154 -18.33 9.32 11.45
CA SER A 154 -18.92 10.44 12.18
C SER A 154 -18.35 11.79 11.76
N LEU A 155 -17.08 11.84 11.35
CA LEU A 155 -16.44 13.03 10.80
C LEU A 155 -16.95 13.39 9.41
N GLY A 156 -17.69 12.49 8.74
CA GLY A 156 -18.24 12.72 7.41
C GLY A 156 -17.13 12.85 6.35
N VAL A 157 -16.02 12.10 6.48
CA VAL A 157 -14.97 12.08 5.45
C VAL A 157 -15.58 11.62 4.13
N PRO A 158 -15.21 12.25 2.99
CA PRO A 158 -15.83 11.98 1.70
C PRO A 158 -15.32 10.65 1.09
N ALA A 159 -15.78 9.54 1.66
CA ALA A 159 -15.51 8.18 1.19
C ALA A 159 -16.82 7.41 0.98
N ASP A 160 -16.83 6.52 -0.02
CA ASP A 160 -17.97 5.66 -0.34
C ASP A 160 -17.95 4.40 0.51
N ILE A 161 -16.75 3.91 0.84
CA ILE A 161 -16.50 2.72 1.64
C ILE A 161 -15.57 3.12 2.78
N ILE A 162 -15.94 2.77 4.02
CA ILE A 162 -15.05 2.89 5.19
C ILE A 162 -15.09 1.57 5.92
N ALA A 163 -13.94 0.94 6.11
CA ALA A 163 -13.82 -0.35 6.78
C ALA A 163 -12.55 -0.41 7.63
N SER A 164 -12.50 -1.39 8.51
CA SER A 164 -11.33 -1.65 9.36
C SER A 164 -10.99 -3.14 9.37
N SER A 165 -9.75 -3.48 9.71
CA SER A 165 -9.36 -4.87 9.94
C SER A 165 -10.23 -5.53 11.01
N ALA A 166 -10.64 -4.78 12.03
CA ALA A 166 -11.53 -5.29 13.08
C ALA A 166 -12.92 -5.62 12.55
N SER A 167 -13.50 -4.82 11.62
CA SER A 167 -14.80 -5.12 11.03
C SER A 167 -14.75 -6.26 10.01
N TRP A 168 -13.63 -6.44 9.33
CA TRP A 168 -13.43 -7.51 8.36
C TRP A 168 -12.92 -8.82 8.98
N GLY A 169 -12.35 -8.78 10.19
CA GLY A 169 -11.76 -9.96 10.84
C GLY A 169 -10.46 -10.42 10.19
N ILE A 170 -9.82 -9.56 9.40
CA ILE A 170 -8.56 -9.82 8.69
C ILE A 170 -7.74 -8.54 8.61
N GLU A 171 -6.42 -8.64 8.76
CA GLU A 171 -5.53 -7.47 8.79
C GLU A 171 -4.41 -7.56 7.77
N LYS A 172 -3.91 -6.42 7.32
CA LYS A 172 -2.68 -6.32 6.52
C LYS A 172 -1.48 -6.81 7.35
N PRO A 173 -0.51 -7.51 6.75
CA PRO A 173 -0.29 -7.68 5.32
C PRO A 173 -0.95 -8.92 4.70
N ASP A 174 -1.93 -9.57 5.36
CA ASP A 174 -2.60 -10.73 4.79
C ASP A 174 -3.23 -10.38 3.43
N ILE A 175 -2.97 -11.20 2.41
CA ILE A 175 -3.48 -11.01 1.05
C ILE A 175 -5.02 -10.97 1.01
N GLY A 176 -5.67 -11.74 1.89
CA GLY A 176 -7.13 -11.78 2.01
C GLY A 176 -7.75 -10.45 2.41
N PHE A 177 -6.99 -9.54 3.06
CA PHE A 177 -7.44 -8.16 3.30
C PHE A 177 -7.68 -7.42 1.98
N PHE A 178 -6.76 -7.56 1.04
CA PHE A 178 -6.85 -6.92 -0.28
C PHE A 178 -7.87 -7.62 -1.18
N GLU A 179 -8.00 -8.95 -1.09
CA GLU A 179 -9.07 -9.69 -1.78
C GLU A 179 -10.45 -9.25 -1.28
N ARG A 180 -10.61 -9.04 0.03
CA ARG A 180 -11.83 -8.48 0.61
C ARG A 180 -12.10 -7.06 0.10
N LEU A 181 -11.06 -6.21 0.04
CA LEU A 181 -11.16 -4.85 -0.49
C LEU A 181 -11.63 -4.84 -1.95
N ILE A 182 -11.08 -5.72 -2.79
CA ILE A 182 -11.50 -5.87 -4.20
C ILE A 182 -12.98 -6.25 -4.27
N ALA A 183 -13.43 -7.18 -3.43
CA ALA A 183 -14.83 -7.62 -3.40
C ALA A 183 -15.81 -6.48 -3.05
N GLU A 184 -15.40 -5.51 -2.21
CA GLU A 184 -16.23 -4.33 -1.89
C GLU A 184 -16.48 -3.41 -3.11
N THR A 185 -15.70 -3.52 -4.18
CA THR A 185 -15.88 -2.71 -5.39
C THR A 185 -16.93 -3.29 -6.37
N HIS A 186 -17.54 -4.42 -6.02
CA HIS A 186 -18.65 -5.04 -6.78
C HIS A 186 -18.34 -5.34 -8.25
N GLY A 187 -17.11 -5.78 -8.56
CA GLY A 187 -16.77 -6.32 -9.87
C GLY A 187 -15.70 -5.57 -10.65
N LEU A 188 -14.94 -4.70 -10.01
CA LEU A 188 -13.72 -4.16 -10.61
C LEU A 188 -12.61 -5.20 -10.60
N ASP A 189 -11.78 -5.17 -11.63
CA ASP A 189 -10.53 -5.91 -11.65
C ASP A 189 -9.51 -5.24 -10.71
N ALA A 190 -8.62 -6.03 -10.09
CA ALA A 190 -7.59 -5.51 -9.18
C ALA A 190 -6.74 -4.41 -9.84
N SER A 191 -6.46 -4.53 -11.15
CA SER A 191 -5.71 -3.54 -11.93
C SER A 191 -6.42 -2.20 -12.14
N GLU A 192 -7.71 -2.11 -11.84
CA GLU A 192 -8.52 -0.89 -11.89
C GLU A 192 -8.60 -0.18 -10.54
N ILE A 193 -7.96 -0.74 -9.51
CA ILE A 193 -8.02 -0.27 -8.13
C ILE A 193 -6.64 0.19 -7.68
N ALA A 194 -6.53 1.41 -7.17
CA ALA A 194 -5.32 1.89 -6.50
C ALA A 194 -5.44 1.70 -4.98
N TYR A 195 -4.33 1.37 -4.32
CA TYR A 195 -4.19 1.38 -2.87
C TYR A 195 -3.06 2.31 -2.45
N VAL A 196 -3.34 3.23 -1.54
CA VAL A 196 -2.42 4.28 -1.07
C VAL A 196 -2.11 4.04 0.40
N GLY A 197 -0.84 3.93 0.74
CA GLY A 197 -0.40 3.76 2.13
C GLY A 197 1.05 4.19 2.34
N ASP A 198 1.44 4.31 3.60
CA ASP A 198 2.76 4.79 4.03
C ASP A 198 3.78 3.68 4.32
N ARG A 199 3.35 2.40 4.25
CA ARG A 199 4.19 1.26 4.62
C ARG A 199 4.48 0.36 3.43
N LEU A 200 5.78 0.11 3.17
CA LEU A 200 6.19 -0.82 2.11
C LEU A 200 5.76 -2.25 2.40
N ASP A 201 5.93 -2.69 3.64
CA ASP A 201 5.68 -4.07 4.09
C ASP A 201 4.19 -4.39 4.31
N ASN A 202 3.40 -3.38 4.60
CA ASN A 202 2.01 -3.57 5.03
C ASN A 202 0.99 -3.13 3.97
N ASP A 203 1.35 -2.15 3.13
CA ASP A 203 0.46 -1.55 2.14
C ASP A 203 0.90 -1.85 0.71
N VAL A 204 2.17 -1.53 0.39
CA VAL A 204 2.65 -1.53 -0.99
C VAL A 204 2.86 -2.94 -1.52
N GLU A 205 3.65 -3.73 -0.81
CA GLU A 205 4.01 -5.08 -1.25
C GLU A 205 2.78 -6.01 -1.33
N PRO A 206 1.94 -6.12 -0.30
CA PRO A 206 0.78 -7.01 -0.37
C PRO A 206 -0.30 -6.49 -1.35
N ALA A 207 -0.49 -5.18 -1.52
CA ALA A 207 -1.37 -4.65 -2.56
C ALA A 207 -0.90 -5.04 -3.97
N GLN A 208 0.42 -4.97 -4.24
CA GLN A 208 1.00 -5.44 -5.51
C GLN A 208 0.81 -6.93 -5.71
N GLN A 209 0.99 -7.74 -4.67
CA GLN A 209 0.75 -9.18 -4.73
C GLN A 209 -0.71 -9.52 -5.05
N ALA A 210 -1.66 -8.71 -4.58
CA ALA A 210 -3.08 -8.82 -4.91
C ALA A 210 -3.44 -8.28 -6.30
N GLY A 211 -2.47 -7.71 -7.03
CA GLY A 211 -2.67 -7.17 -8.37
C GLY A 211 -3.17 -5.72 -8.42
N LEU A 212 -3.25 -5.02 -7.29
CA LEU A 212 -3.64 -3.61 -7.24
C LEU A 212 -2.51 -2.69 -7.71
N ILE A 213 -2.87 -1.47 -8.08
CA ILE A 213 -1.92 -0.39 -8.31
C ILE A 213 -1.55 0.22 -6.95
N SER A 214 -0.38 -0.11 -6.42
CA SER A 214 0.07 0.45 -5.15
C SER A 214 0.72 1.82 -5.33
N VAL A 215 0.37 2.75 -4.44
CA VAL A 215 0.96 4.08 -4.36
C VAL A 215 1.57 4.26 -2.97
N PHE A 216 2.87 4.43 -2.91
CA PHE A 216 3.59 4.68 -1.67
C PHE A 216 3.55 6.16 -1.32
N LEU A 217 2.93 6.48 -0.21
CA LEU A 217 2.93 7.83 0.35
C LEU A 217 4.10 7.97 1.32
N ARG A 218 5.09 8.77 0.97
CA ARG A 218 6.28 8.97 1.80
C ARG A 218 6.01 9.97 2.92
N ARG A 219 5.21 9.55 3.89
CA ARG A 219 4.76 10.31 5.05
C ARG A 219 4.89 9.45 6.31
N GLY A 220 5.08 10.09 7.46
CA GLY A 220 5.16 9.42 8.74
C GLY A 220 6.45 8.61 8.98
N PRO A 221 6.59 8.06 10.19
CA PRO A 221 7.83 7.41 10.61
C PRO A 221 8.12 6.12 9.85
N TRP A 222 7.10 5.32 9.50
CA TRP A 222 7.33 4.09 8.73
C TRP A 222 7.88 4.36 7.34
N ALA A 223 7.24 5.27 6.61
CA ALA A 223 7.68 5.61 5.27
C ALA A 223 9.11 6.18 5.26
N LEU A 224 9.43 7.10 6.17
CA LEU A 224 10.75 7.70 6.25
C LEU A 224 11.83 6.67 6.59
N ILE A 225 11.59 5.79 7.55
CA ILE A 225 12.53 4.74 7.96
C ILE A 225 12.66 3.68 6.86
N GLN A 226 11.54 3.22 6.31
CA GLN A 226 11.54 2.17 5.29
C GLN A 226 12.13 2.65 3.95
N SER A 227 12.00 3.94 3.61
CA SER A 227 12.63 4.51 2.41
C SER A 227 14.16 4.54 2.50
N SER A 228 14.73 4.62 3.70
CA SER A 228 16.18 4.66 3.91
C SER A 228 16.81 3.27 4.00
N ALA A 229 16.03 2.23 4.19
CA ALA A 229 16.52 0.85 4.29
C ALA A 229 16.67 0.24 2.88
N ALA A 230 17.75 -0.53 2.67
CA ALA A 230 17.88 -1.37 1.47
C ALA A 230 16.81 -2.47 1.52
N ARG A 231 15.74 -2.31 0.74
CA ARG A 231 14.63 -3.26 0.66
C ARG A 231 14.50 -3.81 -0.76
N HIS A 232 13.91 -5.00 -0.87
CA HIS A 232 13.71 -5.68 -2.16
C HIS A 232 12.50 -5.14 -2.93
N THR A 233 11.55 -4.51 -2.24
CA THR A 233 10.34 -3.95 -2.85
C THR A 233 10.58 -2.52 -3.30
N THR A 234 10.46 -2.29 -4.61
CA THR A 234 10.48 -0.95 -5.18
C THR A 234 9.04 -0.55 -5.50
N PRO A 235 8.50 0.48 -4.84
CA PRO A 235 7.16 0.98 -5.17
C PRO A 235 7.16 1.54 -6.60
N ARG A 236 6.12 1.22 -7.36
CA ARG A 236 5.98 1.72 -8.73
C ARG A 236 5.66 3.22 -8.76
N TYR A 237 4.87 3.67 -7.80
CA TYR A 237 4.47 5.06 -7.67
C TYR A 237 4.76 5.55 -6.25
N VAL A 238 5.38 6.72 -6.16
CA VAL A 238 5.75 7.38 -4.90
C VAL A 238 5.22 8.81 -4.93
N ILE A 239 4.57 9.22 -3.87
CA ILE A 239 4.10 10.59 -3.66
C ILE A 239 4.55 11.09 -2.29
N GLU A 240 4.79 12.40 -2.18
CA GLU A 240 5.18 13.06 -0.91
C GLU A 240 3.95 13.59 -0.14
N ASN A 241 2.83 13.76 -0.83
CA ASN A 241 1.58 14.27 -0.28
C ASN A 241 0.39 13.81 -1.13
N LEU A 242 -0.80 13.84 -0.55
CA LEU A 242 -2.01 13.41 -1.23
C LEU A 242 -2.49 14.41 -2.30
N SER A 243 -2.02 15.66 -2.26
CA SER A 243 -2.41 16.67 -3.26
C SER A 243 -1.95 16.32 -4.67
N SER A 244 -0.89 15.49 -4.81
CA SER A 244 -0.40 15.04 -6.12
C SER A 244 -1.07 13.77 -6.64
N LEU A 245 -1.86 13.07 -5.80
CA LEU A 245 -2.48 11.80 -6.17
C LEU A 245 -3.51 11.92 -7.30
N PRO A 246 -4.41 12.92 -7.34
CA PRO A 246 -5.39 13.02 -8.42
C PRO A 246 -4.76 13.17 -9.81
N ASP A 247 -3.64 13.89 -9.91
CA ASP A 247 -2.92 14.04 -11.18
C ASP A 247 -2.18 12.75 -11.56
N LEU A 248 -1.58 12.07 -10.60
CA LEU A 248 -0.97 10.77 -10.81
C LEU A 248 -1.98 9.77 -11.38
N LEU A 249 -3.15 9.62 -10.74
CA LEU A 249 -4.15 8.63 -11.15
C LEU A 249 -4.77 8.94 -12.51
N ARG A 250 -4.88 10.23 -12.89
CA ARG A 250 -5.32 10.61 -14.25
C ARG A 250 -4.35 10.22 -15.35
N GLY A 251 -3.07 10.07 -15.03
CA GLY A 251 -2.02 9.68 -15.95
C GLY A 251 -1.86 8.16 -16.12
N LEU A 252 -2.63 7.36 -15.37
CA LEU A 252 -2.62 5.89 -15.41
C LEU A 252 -3.75 5.34 -16.26
#